data_1f0a3ed826cf4ea0c3ff31c3d0e0cc78
#
_entry.id   1f0a3ed826cf4ea0c3ff31c3d0e0cc78
#
_cell.length_a   1.000
_cell.length_b   1.000
_cell.length_c   1.000
_cell.angle_alpha   90.00
_cell.angle_beta   90.00
_cell.angle_gamma   90.00
#
_symmetry.space_group_name_H-M   'P 1'
#
loop_
_entity.id
_entity.type
_entity.pdbx_description
1 polymer ?
#
loop_
_entity_poly.entity_id
_entity_poly.type
_entity_poly.pdbx_seq_one_letter_code
_entity_poly.pdbx_strand_id
1 'polypeptide(L)'
;LEDPKTAKGIVKRGVIRVVTPGTVVESNMLEERKNNFIMSIFKSGIYFGISVCDISTGEFYSAEIKDNQNFPLVLDEIARYMPSELVINSMMSNCQEEMNKIKERFDAYITRFNDKFFTDDTEKIKYRFNFVDSNQQEIKNIEEKTLAVCSINALIEYIEQTQMTTLEHINKITVYNISKYMSLDINARRNLEITEKMRDKSKKGTLLWVLDK
;
A
#
# COMPACT_ATOMS: atom_id res chain seq x y z
N LEU A 1 6.93 -8.70 -29.11
CA LEU A 1 6.01 -9.83 -29.37
C LEU A 1 5.66 -9.84 -30.85
N GLU A 2 5.66 -11.02 -31.47
CA GLU A 2 5.35 -11.15 -32.88
C GLU A 2 3.83 -11.17 -33.09
N ASP A 3 3.36 -10.53 -34.17
CA ASP A 3 1.93 -10.63 -34.55
C ASP A 3 1.62 -12.05 -34.97
N PRO A 4 0.60 -12.71 -34.36
CA PRO A 4 0.20 -14.08 -34.72
C PRO A 4 -0.13 -14.28 -36.21
N LYS A 5 -0.53 -13.21 -36.91
CA LYS A 5 -0.90 -13.22 -38.32
C LYS A 5 0.28 -13.23 -39.27
N THR A 6 1.46 -12.82 -38.79
CA THR A 6 2.68 -12.70 -39.61
C THR A 6 3.76 -13.72 -39.26
N ALA A 7 3.62 -14.40 -38.12
CA ALA A 7 4.59 -15.38 -37.63
C ALA A 7 4.61 -16.65 -38.47
N LYS A 8 5.78 -17.07 -38.99
CA LYS A 8 6.03 -18.37 -39.60
C LYS A 8 6.48 -19.35 -38.51
N GLY A 9 5.53 -20.03 -37.86
CA GLY A 9 5.82 -21.02 -36.83
C GLY A 9 5.21 -20.71 -35.47
N ILE A 10 5.86 -21.15 -34.37
CA ILE A 10 5.39 -20.88 -33.01
C ILE A 10 5.70 -19.43 -32.65
N VAL A 11 4.65 -18.65 -32.37
CA VAL A 11 4.74 -17.24 -31.94
C VAL A 11 5.51 -17.14 -30.63
N LYS A 12 6.48 -16.21 -30.54
CA LYS A 12 7.18 -15.90 -29.31
C LYS A 12 6.20 -15.34 -28.28
N ARG A 13 6.10 -16.00 -27.13
CA ARG A 13 5.26 -15.59 -26.01
C ARG A 13 6.12 -14.96 -24.93
N GLY A 14 5.57 -13.99 -24.21
CA GLY A 14 6.21 -13.36 -23.07
C GLY A 14 5.17 -13.04 -21.98
N VAL A 15 5.63 -12.85 -20.75
CA VAL A 15 4.79 -12.37 -19.66
C VAL A 15 4.44 -10.91 -19.95
N ILE A 16 3.14 -10.59 -19.96
CA ILE A 16 2.64 -9.23 -20.19
C ILE A 16 2.47 -8.52 -18.83
N ARG A 17 2.01 -9.25 -17.82
CA ARG A 17 1.89 -8.79 -16.44
C ARG A 17 1.76 -9.99 -15.49
N VAL A 18 2.02 -9.73 -14.22
CA VAL A 18 1.76 -10.65 -13.11
C VAL A 18 0.60 -10.06 -12.31
N VAL A 19 -0.48 -10.81 -12.14
CA VAL A 19 -1.63 -10.36 -11.33
C VAL A 19 -1.51 -10.96 -9.94
N THR A 20 -1.45 -10.09 -8.94
CA THR A 20 -1.46 -10.46 -7.51
C THR A 20 -2.69 -9.82 -6.84
N PRO A 21 -3.11 -10.25 -5.64
CA PRO A 21 -4.32 -9.70 -5.01
C PRO A 21 -4.36 -8.18 -4.91
N GLY A 22 -3.23 -7.53 -4.60
CA GLY A 22 -3.13 -6.08 -4.50
C GLY A 22 -2.95 -5.35 -5.83
N THR A 23 -2.65 -6.08 -6.92
CA THR A 23 -2.39 -5.48 -8.24
C THR A 23 -3.51 -5.70 -9.26
N VAL A 24 -4.68 -6.15 -8.82
CA VAL A 24 -5.89 -6.27 -9.65
C VAL A 24 -6.43 -4.88 -9.98
N VAL A 25 -6.67 -4.61 -11.27
CA VAL A 25 -7.25 -3.36 -11.80
C VAL A 25 -8.53 -3.60 -12.61
N GLU A 26 -8.86 -4.87 -12.92
CA GLU A 26 -10.04 -5.17 -13.71
C GLU A 26 -11.31 -5.05 -12.88
N SER A 27 -12.27 -4.25 -13.37
CA SER A 27 -13.53 -3.97 -12.67
C SER A 27 -14.39 -5.21 -12.39
N ASN A 28 -14.24 -6.28 -13.17
CA ASN A 28 -14.92 -7.55 -12.95
C ASN A 28 -14.31 -8.42 -11.82
N MET A 29 -13.11 -8.07 -11.37
CA MET A 29 -12.40 -8.73 -10.26
C MET A 29 -12.37 -7.87 -8.99
N LEU A 30 -12.82 -6.62 -9.06
CA LEU A 30 -12.87 -5.69 -7.94
C LEU A 30 -14.28 -5.64 -7.36
N GLU A 31 -14.38 -5.50 -6.04
CA GLU A 31 -15.64 -5.18 -5.39
C GLU A 31 -16.04 -3.74 -5.72
N GLU A 32 -17.26 -3.52 -6.23
CA GLU A 32 -17.76 -2.18 -6.48
C GLU A 32 -17.70 -1.31 -5.21
N ARG A 33 -17.20 -0.08 -5.35
CA ARG A 33 -17.09 0.92 -4.29
C ARG A 33 -16.17 0.55 -3.11
N LYS A 34 -15.17 -0.29 -3.34
CA LYS A 34 -14.15 -0.62 -2.36
C LYS A 34 -12.78 -0.49 -2.99
N ASN A 35 -11.88 0.24 -2.32
CA ASN A 35 -10.50 0.36 -2.76
C ASN A 35 -9.78 -1.00 -2.65
N ASN A 36 -8.90 -1.27 -3.59
CA ASN A 36 -8.02 -2.44 -3.56
C ASN A 36 -6.59 -2.01 -3.21
N PHE A 37 -6.34 -1.82 -1.93
CA PHE A 37 -5.05 -1.36 -1.47
C PHE A 37 -3.98 -2.46 -1.48
N ILE A 38 -2.78 -2.08 -1.94
CA ILE A 38 -1.53 -2.78 -1.70
C ILE A 38 -0.69 -1.94 -0.75
N MET A 39 -0.05 -2.57 0.24
CA MET A 39 0.72 -1.87 1.26
C MET A 39 2.14 -2.42 1.34
N SER A 40 3.13 -1.53 1.34
CA SER A 40 4.53 -1.87 1.63
C SER A 40 4.85 -1.53 3.09
N ILE A 41 5.54 -2.45 3.78
CA ILE A 41 6.02 -2.24 5.15
C ILE A 41 7.52 -2.49 5.18
N PHE A 42 8.29 -1.44 5.43
CA PHE A 42 9.73 -1.50 5.67
C PHE A 42 10.02 -1.40 7.17
N LYS A 43 10.57 -2.45 7.76
CA LYS A 43 10.96 -2.48 9.18
C LYS A 43 12.46 -2.22 9.32
N SER A 44 12.82 -1.32 10.25
CA SER A 44 14.19 -1.09 10.70
C SER A 44 14.20 -0.86 12.22
N GLY A 45 14.51 -1.91 12.97
CA GLY A 45 14.42 -1.91 14.43
C GLY A 45 12.98 -1.69 14.92
N ILE A 46 12.76 -0.60 15.65
CA ILE A 46 11.44 -0.17 16.17
C ILE A 46 10.75 0.85 15.25
N TYR A 47 11.33 1.17 14.13
CA TYR A 47 10.80 2.11 13.17
C TYR A 47 10.28 1.39 11.94
N PHE A 48 9.21 1.94 11.37
CA PHE A 48 8.53 1.39 10.20
C PHE A 48 8.24 2.47 9.19
N GLY A 49 8.58 2.22 7.93
CA GLY A 49 8.06 2.97 6.79
C GLY A 49 6.85 2.21 6.23
N ILE A 50 5.74 2.90 6.05
CA ILE A 50 4.52 2.34 5.46
C ILE A 50 4.16 3.14 4.23
N SER A 51 3.84 2.44 3.14
CA SER A 51 3.30 3.05 1.93
C SER A 51 2.12 2.24 1.43
N VAL A 52 1.06 2.91 1.01
CA VAL A 52 -0.20 2.30 0.59
C VAL A 52 -0.60 2.88 -0.76
N CYS A 53 -0.97 2.03 -1.69
CA CYS A 53 -1.41 2.44 -3.01
C CYS A 53 -2.66 1.66 -3.44
N ASP A 54 -3.61 2.36 -4.06
CA ASP A 54 -4.64 1.75 -4.88
C ASP A 54 -4.31 2.03 -6.34
N ILE A 55 -3.96 0.99 -7.08
CA ILE A 55 -3.53 1.10 -8.47
C ILE A 55 -4.69 1.55 -9.37
N SER A 56 -5.93 1.23 -9.01
CA SER A 56 -7.10 1.56 -9.83
C SER A 56 -7.49 3.03 -9.75
N THR A 57 -7.31 3.66 -8.60
CA THR A 57 -7.66 5.06 -8.35
C THR A 57 -6.45 6.01 -8.45
N GLY A 58 -5.23 5.48 -8.32
CA GLY A 58 -4.01 6.27 -8.24
C GLY A 58 -3.75 6.90 -6.88
N GLU A 59 -4.53 6.55 -5.86
CA GLU A 59 -4.31 6.99 -4.49
C GLU A 59 -3.01 6.41 -3.93
N PHE A 60 -2.16 7.28 -3.39
CA PHE A 60 -0.89 6.88 -2.79
C PHE A 60 -0.64 7.63 -1.48
N TYR A 61 -0.49 6.88 -0.40
CA TYR A 61 -0.26 7.41 0.96
C TYR A 61 1.02 6.83 1.54
N SER A 62 1.75 7.62 2.36
CA SER A 62 2.90 7.10 3.08
C SER A 62 3.04 7.73 4.46
N ALA A 63 3.61 6.98 5.39
CA ALA A 63 3.90 7.43 6.75
C ALA A 63 5.15 6.73 7.30
N GLU A 64 5.76 7.37 8.29
CA GLU A 64 6.77 6.77 9.14
C GLU A 64 6.25 6.61 10.56
N ILE A 65 6.47 5.44 11.14
CA ILE A 65 5.97 5.06 12.46
C ILE A 65 7.13 4.64 13.35
N LYS A 66 7.14 5.13 14.57
CA LYS A 66 7.91 4.55 15.66
C LYS A 66 6.98 3.70 16.52
N ASP A 67 7.18 2.40 16.52
CA ASP A 67 6.35 1.45 17.27
C ASP A 67 7.23 0.53 18.12
N ASN A 68 7.30 0.83 19.41
CA ASN A 68 8.12 0.12 20.38
C ASN A 68 7.29 -0.74 21.37
N GLN A 69 5.96 -0.79 21.20
CA GLN A 69 5.03 -1.44 22.12
C GLN A 69 4.22 -2.55 21.42
N ASN A 70 4.87 -3.66 21.05
CA ASN A 70 4.15 -4.82 20.49
C ASN A 70 3.41 -4.59 19.17
N PHE A 71 3.83 -3.60 18.37
CA PHE A 71 3.34 -3.42 17.00
C PHE A 71 1.87 -2.93 16.83
N PRO A 72 1.24 -2.25 17.81
CA PRO A 72 -0.16 -1.85 17.68
C PRO A 72 -0.39 -0.78 16.61
N LEU A 73 0.50 0.22 16.47
CA LEU A 73 0.31 1.32 15.52
C LEU A 73 0.36 0.83 14.06
N VAL A 74 1.24 -0.11 13.76
CA VAL A 74 1.31 -0.69 12.43
C VAL A 74 0.08 -1.57 12.15
N LEU A 75 -0.40 -2.33 13.14
CA LEU A 75 -1.65 -3.10 13.00
C LEU A 75 -2.86 -2.19 12.78
N ASP A 76 -2.91 -1.02 13.44
CA ASP A 76 -3.98 -0.04 13.26
C ASP A 76 -3.96 0.55 11.83
N GLU A 77 -2.78 0.81 11.26
CA GLU A 77 -2.67 1.25 9.86
C GLU A 77 -3.05 0.13 8.87
N ILE A 78 -2.67 -1.12 9.12
CA ILE A 78 -3.15 -2.24 8.31
C ILE A 78 -4.69 -2.35 8.40
N ALA A 79 -5.26 -2.20 9.59
CA ALA A 79 -6.71 -2.20 9.79
C ALA A 79 -7.42 -1.00 9.15
N ARG A 80 -6.74 0.14 9.05
CA ARG A 80 -7.27 1.35 8.41
C ARG A 80 -7.48 1.17 6.93
N TYR A 81 -6.50 0.60 6.24
CA TYR A 81 -6.53 0.44 4.79
C TYR A 81 -7.06 -0.93 4.35
N MET A 82 -7.01 -1.95 5.22
CA MET A 82 -7.41 -3.33 4.90
C MET A 82 -6.82 -3.81 3.56
N PRO A 83 -5.49 -3.77 3.39
CA PRO A 83 -4.88 -4.08 2.12
C PRO A 83 -5.10 -5.54 1.73
N SER A 84 -5.28 -5.79 0.42
CA SER A 84 -5.36 -7.13 -0.13
C SER A 84 -3.99 -7.81 -0.20
N GLU A 85 -2.93 -7.00 -0.19
CA GLU A 85 -1.56 -7.50 -0.24
C GLU A 85 -0.60 -6.63 0.57
N LEU A 86 0.34 -7.32 1.25
CA LEU A 86 1.44 -6.71 2.01
C LEU A 86 2.77 -7.06 1.36
N VAL A 87 3.56 -6.06 1.00
CA VAL A 87 4.94 -6.18 0.49
C VAL A 87 5.89 -5.85 1.62
N ILE A 88 6.73 -6.79 2.04
CA ILE A 88 7.55 -6.64 3.24
C ILE A 88 9.02 -6.93 2.98
N ASN A 89 9.91 -6.27 3.75
CA ASN A 89 11.34 -6.56 3.73
C ASN A 89 11.70 -7.80 4.56
N SER A 90 12.96 -8.25 4.47
CA SER A 90 13.43 -9.44 5.17
C SER A 90 13.37 -9.28 6.69
N MET A 91 13.67 -8.09 7.22
CA MET A 91 13.61 -7.84 8.66
C MET A 91 12.20 -8.03 9.20
N MET A 92 11.18 -7.52 8.50
CA MET A 92 9.78 -7.72 8.86
C MET A 92 9.38 -9.19 8.74
N SER A 93 9.75 -9.86 7.66
CA SER A 93 9.47 -11.29 7.41
C SER A 93 10.03 -12.21 8.50
N ASN A 94 11.15 -11.85 9.11
CA ASN A 94 11.81 -12.64 10.15
C ASN A 94 11.21 -12.43 11.55
N CYS A 95 10.32 -11.46 11.73
CA CYS A 95 9.67 -11.18 13.01
C CYS A 95 8.41 -12.03 13.17
N GLN A 96 8.56 -13.24 13.72
CA GLN A 96 7.49 -14.24 13.82
C GLN A 96 6.26 -13.74 14.60
N GLU A 97 6.46 -13.01 15.71
CA GLU A 97 5.36 -12.50 16.52
C GLU A 97 4.49 -11.51 15.77
N GLU A 98 5.12 -10.53 15.09
CA GLU A 98 4.43 -9.54 14.28
C GLU A 98 3.71 -10.20 13.10
N MET A 99 4.40 -11.15 12.43
CA MET A 99 3.82 -11.89 11.30
C MET A 99 2.60 -12.72 11.71
N ASN A 100 2.65 -13.37 12.89
CA ASN A 100 1.51 -14.12 13.41
C ASN A 100 0.32 -13.19 13.71
N LYS A 101 0.56 -12.03 14.34
CA LYS A 101 -0.48 -11.03 14.61
C LYS A 101 -1.17 -10.53 13.33
N ILE A 102 -0.40 -10.35 12.25
CA ILE A 102 -0.96 -9.95 10.95
C ILE A 102 -1.84 -11.09 10.39
N LYS A 103 -1.30 -12.31 10.32
CA LYS A 103 -2.01 -13.46 9.74
C LYS A 103 -3.28 -13.85 10.51
N GLU A 104 -3.30 -13.65 11.82
CA GLU A 104 -4.48 -13.94 12.66
C GLU A 104 -5.60 -12.93 12.50
N ARG A 105 -5.27 -11.68 12.11
CA ARG A 105 -6.23 -10.57 12.10
C ARG A 105 -6.66 -10.13 10.71
N PHE A 106 -5.83 -10.36 9.70
CA PHE A 106 -6.03 -9.84 8.36
C PHE A 106 -5.87 -10.94 7.31
N ASP A 107 -6.79 -10.95 6.35
CA ASP A 107 -6.75 -11.82 5.17
C ASP A 107 -5.99 -11.12 4.02
N ALA A 108 -4.73 -10.77 4.29
CA ALA A 108 -3.87 -10.12 3.32
C ALA A 108 -2.82 -11.11 2.79
N TYR A 109 -2.63 -11.11 1.48
CA TYR A 109 -1.53 -11.85 0.87
C TYR A 109 -0.19 -11.20 1.23
N ILE A 110 0.79 -11.98 1.68
CA ILE A 110 2.08 -11.45 2.16
C ILE A 110 3.19 -11.86 1.20
N THR A 111 3.79 -10.85 0.58
CA THR A 111 4.92 -10.99 -0.35
C THR A 111 6.19 -10.46 0.29
N ARG A 112 7.19 -11.33 0.49
CA ARG A 112 8.55 -10.89 0.82
C ARG A 112 9.21 -10.36 -0.44
N PHE A 113 9.58 -9.08 -0.43
CA PHE A 113 10.24 -8.44 -1.55
C PHE A 113 11.74 -8.28 -1.28
N ASN A 114 12.56 -8.17 -2.32
CA ASN A 114 14.00 -8.09 -2.19
C ASN A 114 14.41 -6.76 -1.55
N ASP A 115 15.22 -6.84 -0.50
CA ASP A 115 15.66 -5.69 0.31
C ASP A 115 16.41 -4.62 -0.49
N LYS A 116 17.03 -4.98 -1.61
CA LYS A 116 17.72 -4.03 -2.51
C LYS A 116 16.81 -2.93 -3.08
N PHE A 117 15.49 -3.13 -3.05
CA PHE A 117 14.51 -2.17 -3.56
C PHE A 117 13.99 -1.22 -2.48
N PHE A 118 14.24 -1.52 -1.21
CA PHE A 118 13.96 -0.62 -0.09
C PHE A 118 15.09 0.38 0.09
N THR A 119 15.19 1.32 -0.85
CA THR A 119 16.24 2.34 -0.90
C THR A 119 15.74 3.68 -0.40
N ASP A 120 16.65 4.47 0.15
CA ASP A 120 16.40 5.85 0.61
C ASP A 120 16.58 6.89 -0.51
N ASP A 121 16.47 6.47 -1.77
CA ASP A 121 16.62 7.32 -2.94
C ASP A 121 15.42 8.26 -3.11
N THR A 122 15.55 9.46 -2.59
CA THR A 122 14.55 10.52 -2.69
C THR A 122 14.45 11.12 -4.10
N GLU A 123 15.54 11.13 -4.87
CA GLU A 123 15.56 11.67 -6.23
C GLU A 123 14.67 10.85 -7.17
N LYS A 124 14.65 9.52 -6.99
CA LYS A 124 13.74 8.64 -7.73
C LYS A 124 12.27 9.03 -7.51
N ILE A 125 11.90 9.35 -6.26
CA ILE A 125 10.54 9.79 -5.89
C ILE A 125 10.23 11.16 -6.48
N LYS A 126 11.13 12.12 -6.38
CA LYS A 126 10.96 13.46 -6.95
C LYS A 126 10.74 13.41 -8.47
N TYR A 127 11.53 12.62 -9.16
CA TYR A 127 11.39 12.42 -10.60
C TYR A 127 10.05 11.78 -10.95
N ARG A 128 9.65 10.73 -10.21
CA ARG A 128 8.44 9.96 -10.47
C ARG A 128 7.16 10.76 -10.28
N PHE A 129 7.08 11.54 -9.21
CA PHE A 129 5.88 12.31 -8.85
C PHE A 129 5.91 13.76 -9.35
N ASN A 130 6.84 14.11 -10.27
CA ASN A 130 6.97 15.45 -10.84
C ASN A 130 6.89 16.57 -9.79
N PHE A 131 7.62 16.42 -8.68
CA PHE A 131 7.76 17.47 -7.68
C PHE A 131 8.61 18.63 -8.23
N VAL A 132 8.21 19.19 -9.40
CA VAL A 132 8.85 20.33 -10.00
C VAL A 132 8.21 21.59 -9.42
N ASP A 133 8.99 22.33 -8.63
CA ASP A 133 8.81 23.74 -8.22
C ASP A 133 7.58 24.16 -7.38
N SER A 134 6.54 23.39 -7.18
CA SER A 134 5.31 23.90 -6.57
C SER A 134 5.04 23.48 -5.12
N ASN A 135 5.72 22.44 -4.59
CA ASN A 135 5.45 21.93 -3.23
C ASN A 135 6.72 21.64 -2.43
N GLN A 136 7.56 22.66 -2.21
CA GLN A 136 8.77 22.53 -1.38
C GLN A 136 8.50 21.95 0.01
N GLN A 137 7.31 22.19 0.57
CA GLN A 137 6.91 21.66 1.87
C GLN A 137 6.66 20.14 1.83
N GLU A 138 6.07 19.63 0.76
CA GLU A 138 5.83 18.18 0.58
C GLU A 138 7.14 17.43 0.33
N ILE A 139 8.02 18.00 -0.48
CA ILE A 139 9.37 17.46 -0.72
C ILE A 139 10.13 17.34 0.60
N LYS A 140 10.17 18.43 1.37
CA LYS A 140 10.85 18.45 2.66
C LYS A 140 10.27 17.43 3.65
N ASN A 141 8.94 17.28 3.68
CA ASN A 141 8.28 16.28 4.50
C ASN A 141 8.65 14.84 4.11
N ILE A 142 8.93 14.58 2.82
CA ILE A 142 9.39 13.28 2.34
C ILE A 142 10.87 13.07 2.70
N GLU A 143 11.73 14.06 2.47
CA GLU A 143 13.17 13.98 2.76
C GLU A 143 13.47 13.70 4.24
N GLU A 144 12.63 14.21 5.14
CA GLU A 144 12.76 13.99 6.59
C GLU A 144 12.35 12.57 7.04
N LYS A 145 11.71 11.78 6.17
CA LYS A 145 11.14 10.46 6.49
C LYS A 145 11.79 9.34 5.69
N THR A 146 13.03 9.02 6.00
CA THR A 146 13.85 8.04 5.29
C THR A 146 13.17 6.67 5.14
N LEU A 147 12.50 6.17 6.17
CA LEU A 147 11.88 4.85 6.12
C LEU A 147 10.60 4.85 5.27
N ALA A 148 9.87 5.97 5.27
CA ALA A 148 8.77 6.15 4.33
C ALA A 148 9.29 6.12 2.88
N VAL A 149 10.41 6.80 2.59
CA VAL A 149 11.08 6.76 1.29
C VAL A 149 11.43 5.33 0.88
N CYS A 150 12.02 4.53 1.78
CA CYS A 150 12.33 3.13 1.52
C CYS A 150 11.08 2.32 1.15
N SER A 151 9.99 2.49 1.87
CA SER A 151 8.74 1.77 1.60
C SER A 151 8.07 2.23 0.31
N ILE A 152 8.15 3.54 -0.04
CA ILE A 152 7.65 4.09 -1.31
C ILE A 152 8.39 3.47 -2.50
N ASN A 153 9.73 3.51 -2.47
CA ASN A 153 10.56 2.98 -3.56
C ASN A 153 10.30 1.49 -3.79
N ALA A 154 10.21 0.70 -2.72
CA ALA A 154 9.90 -0.72 -2.83
C ALA A 154 8.51 -0.98 -3.39
N LEU A 155 7.50 -0.20 -2.98
CA LEU A 155 6.13 -0.36 -3.46
C LEU A 155 6.01 -0.03 -4.94
N ILE A 156 6.59 1.09 -5.38
CA ILE A 156 6.62 1.49 -6.79
C ILE A 156 7.30 0.41 -7.63
N GLU A 157 8.46 -0.03 -7.21
CA GLU A 157 9.22 -1.06 -7.93
C GLU A 157 8.43 -2.38 -8.05
N TYR A 158 7.77 -2.79 -6.96
CA TYR A 158 6.94 -3.98 -6.95
C TYR A 158 5.77 -3.87 -7.94
N ILE A 159 5.08 -2.74 -7.94
CA ILE A 159 3.95 -2.51 -8.84
C ILE A 159 4.44 -2.44 -10.30
N GLU A 160 5.54 -1.77 -10.60
CA GLU A 160 6.12 -1.70 -11.94
C GLU A 160 6.56 -3.08 -12.46
N GLN A 161 7.18 -3.91 -11.62
CA GLN A 161 7.57 -5.27 -11.97
C GLN A 161 6.37 -6.20 -12.21
N THR A 162 5.28 -6.02 -11.47
CA THR A 162 4.08 -6.85 -11.63
C THR A 162 3.21 -6.40 -12.79
N GLN A 163 3.01 -5.12 -12.97
CA GLN A 163 2.17 -4.58 -14.04
C GLN A 163 2.90 -4.48 -15.39
N MET A 164 4.24 -4.54 -15.40
CA MET A 164 5.07 -4.40 -16.61
C MET A 164 4.76 -3.13 -17.41
N THR A 165 4.30 -2.06 -16.74
CA THR A 165 3.95 -0.78 -17.34
C THR A 165 4.29 0.37 -16.41
N THR A 166 4.50 1.54 -16.98
CA THR A 166 4.64 2.78 -16.23
C THR A 166 3.27 3.24 -15.76
N LEU A 167 3.14 3.48 -14.45
CA LEU A 167 1.86 3.85 -13.84
C LEU A 167 1.75 5.39 -13.77
N GLU A 168 1.63 6.04 -14.93
CA GLU A 168 1.64 7.51 -15.04
C GLU A 168 0.48 8.18 -14.31
N HIS A 169 -0.63 7.47 -14.11
CA HIS A 169 -1.79 7.97 -13.37
C HIS A 169 -1.54 8.06 -11.86
N ILE A 170 -0.53 7.35 -11.32
CA ILE A 170 -0.08 7.49 -9.93
C ILE A 170 0.94 8.63 -9.91
N ASN A 171 0.45 9.86 -9.85
CA ASN A 171 1.26 11.08 -9.97
C ASN A 171 1.27 11.93 -8.70
N LYS A 172 0.56 11.53 -7.66
CA LYS A 172 0.47 12.23 -6.37
C LYS A 172 0.71 11.28 -5.23
N ILE A 173 1.52 11.72 -4.27
CA ILE A 173 1.75 11.02 -3.00
C ILE A 173 1.39 11.94 -1.83
N THR A 174 0.71 11.39 -0.84
CA THR A 174 0.37 12.10 0.39
C THR A 174 1.14 11.51 1.55
N VAL A 175 2.11 12.25 2.08
CA VAL A 175 2.84 11.84 3.28
C VAL A 175 2.14 12.42 4.50
N TYR A 176 1.70 11.56 5.41
CA TYR A 176 0.95 11.96 6.59
C TYR A 176 1.68 11.61 7.90
N ASN A 177 1.20 12.19 8.98
CA ASN A 177 1.68 11.90 10.33
C ASN A 177 0.55 11.23 11.11
N ILE A 178 0.80 10.02 11.61
CA ILE A 178 -0.17 9.22 12.36
C ILE A 178 -0.59 9.92 13.65
N SER A 179 0.32 10.63 14.30
CA SER A 179 0.05 11.33 15.57
C SER A 179 -0.80 12.61 15.42
N LYS A 180 -1.10 13.05 14.19
CA LYS A 180 -1.89 14.27 13.96
C LYS A 180 -3.36 14.13 14.35
N TYR A 181 -3.89 12.91 14.30
CA TYR A 181 -5.29 12.62 14.61
C TYR A 181 -5.38 11.55 15.70
N MET A 182 -6.50 11.51 16.39
CA MET A 182 -6.80 10.45 17.35
C MET A 182 -6.83 9.10 16.61
N SER A 183 -5.95 8.18 16.98
CA SER A 183 -5.96 6.83 16.44
C SER A 183 -7.20 6.09 16.97
N LEU A 184 -7.91 5.43 16.09
CA LEU A 184 -8.97 4.49 16.44
C LEU A 184 -8.44 3.08 16.18
N ASP A 185 -8.27 2.32 17.23
CA ASP A 185 -7.90 0.92 17.13
C ASP A 185 -9.00 0.11 16.41
N ILE A 186 -8.67 -1.11 16.00
CA ILE A 186 -9.58 -1.97 15.25
C ILE A 186 -10.88 -2.26 16.04
N ASN A 187 -10.80 -2.36 17.38
CA ASN A 187 -11.95 -2.62 18.23
C ASN A 187 -12.83 -1.38 18.36
N ALA A 188 -12.22 -0.20 18.55
CA ALA A 188 -12.95 1.07 18.60
C ALA A 188 -13.68 1.33 17.26
N ARG A 189 -13.03 1.14 16.12
CA ARG A 189 -13.65 1.29 14.79
C ARG A 189 -14.86 0.36 14.62
N ARG A 190 -14.70 -0.90 15.01
CA ARG A 190 -15.77 -1.90 14.96
C ARG A 190 -16.91 -1.58 15.92
N ASN A 191 -16.59 -1.24 17.16
CA ASN A 191 -17.62 -0.98 18.20
C ASN A 191 -18.39 0.31 17.92
N LEU A 192 -17.76 1.31 17.30
CA LEU A 192 -18.40 2.55 16.88
C LEU A 192 -19.16 2.42 15.54
N GLU A 193 -19.13 1.24 14.92
CA GLU A 193 -19.78 0.97 13.63
C GLU A 193 -19.51 2.08 12.59
N ILE A 194 -18.25 2.51 12.47
CA ILE A 194 -17.87 3.66 11.63
C ILE A 194 -18.11 3.37 10.15
N THR A 195 -17.71 2.20 9.69
CA THR A 195 -17.76 1.81 8.26
C THR A 195 -18.80 0.75 7.95
N GLU A 196 -19.07 -0.16 8.91
CA GLU A 196 -20.01 -1.27 8.78
C GLU A 196 -20.64 -1.60 10.12
N LYS A 197 -21.85 -2.14 10.12
CA LYS A 197 -22.53 -2.62 11.33
C LYS A 197 -21.92 -3.92 11.82
N MET A 198 -21.87 -4.09 13.13
CA MET A 198 -21.38 -5.32 13.75
C MET A 198 -22.24 -6.54 13.42
N ARG A 199 -23.57 -6.34 13.32
CA ARG A 199 -24.54 -7.42 13.21
C ARG A 199 -24.61 -8.04 11.82
N ASP A 200 -24.72 -7.24 10.79
CA ASP A 200 -25.04 -7.66 9.42
C ASP A 200 -24.05 -7.18 8.36
N LYS A 201 -22.97 -6.52 8.81
CA LYS A 201 -21.93 -5.96 7.93
C LYS A 201 -22.46 -4.92 6.91
N SER A 202 -23.71 -4.47 7.06
CA SER A 202 -24.28 -3.46 6.18
C SER A 202 -23.68 -2.08 6.44
N LYS A 203 -23.55 -1.29 5.39
CA LYS A 203 -23.09 0.12 5.46
C LYS A 203 -24.19 1.09 5.89
N LYS A 204 -25.45 0.75 5.64
CA LYS A 204 -26.59 1.64 5.91
C LYS A 204 -26.76 1.91 7.42
N GLY A 205 -26.72 3.18 7.80
CA GLY A 205 -26.87 3.63 9.18
C GLY A 205 -25.56 3.66 9.98
N THR A 206 -24.39 3.48 9.34
CA THR A 206 -23.08 3.73 9.92
C THR A 206 -22.74 5.22 9.90
N LEU A 207 -21.69 5.63 10.62
CA LEU A 207 -21.22 7.02 10.57
C LEU A 207 -20.82 7.43 9.15
N LEU A 208 -20.08 6.57 8.45
CA LEU A 208 -19.67 6.81 7.06
C LEU A 208 -20.89 6.99 6.14
N TRP A 209 -21.90 6.14 6.27
CA TRP A 209 -23.12 6.24 5.45
C TRP A 209 -23.87 7.56 5.64
N VAL A 210 -23.83 8.13 6.85
CA VAL A 210 -24.46 9.44 7.15
C VAL A 210 -23.65 10.59 6.55
N LEU A 211 -22.31 10.49 6.56
CA LEU A 211 -21.42 11.54 6.07
C LEU A 211 -21.20 11.50 4.55
N ASP A 212 -21.33 10.34 3.94
CA ASP A 212 -21.14 10.09 2.51
C ASP A 212 -22.48 10.22 1.73
N LYS A 213 -23.14 11.37 1.87
CA LYS A 213 -24.39 11.71 1.20
C LYS A 213 -24.21 12.75 0.13
#